data_28523cd2403965037b114b81198708e5
#
_entry.id   28523cd2403965037b114b81198708e5
#
_cell.length_a   1.000
_cell.length_b   1.000
_cell.length_c   1.000
_cell.angle_alpha   90.00
_cell.angle_beta   90.00
_cell.angle_gamma   90.00
#
_symmetry.space_group_name_H-M   'P 1'
#
loop_
_entity.id
_entity.type
_entity.pdbx_description
1 polymer ?
#
loop_
_entity_poly.entity_id
_entity_poly.type
_entity_poly.pdbx_seq_one_letter_code
_entity_poly.pdbx_strand_id
1 'polypeptide(L)'
;MTIEDILSREEGQTFDRKSIRIKPKDLAVTMIAFANADGGDLVVGITDSKKEIEGVDGDEKILNEIRRTPFDFCAPSVNAQVEMVPCVDRTGKDNHVLVFHIEPSLRVYANQADEVFLRVGDKSKKLSFDERFQLMNDKGQSCYEETAVYSAELDDIDMSLVDDYCQKSGYGKSSMEFLTENHGYVVERNGKKHPTVASLLMFGKKPQDFLPRASVRFIRYEGTEEKTGTEMNVIKDVIFEGPVREQIDKSVAFLATQIKERTYLGADGKFITEVEYPEFVRQEMIVNACCHRDLSITGTDIQVKLFDDRLVVESPGNLPGLVRPDNIRHTHFSRNPRLARYLKTYKYVKEFGEGVDRMCREMEADGLLPIKYYKNDFILQAVAWSKNAKEAGSDKVAISSDKVAIKWSEVTERCAPNTIKILEYLIKNGSVSNTVAREITGLSSPGVRKILSNLVENKIVSPEGDNKSRVYHLIVEFEFD
;
A
#
# COMPACT_ATOMS: atom_id res chain seq x y z
N MET A 1 -18.05 23.08 5.16
CA MET A 1 -17.32 23.31 3.88
C MET A 1 -17.94 24.51 3.18
N THR A 2 -17.16 25.36 2.44
CA THR A 2 -17.74 26.46 1.67
C THR A 2 -17.94 26.08 0.20
N ILE A 3 -18.75 26.83 -0.54
CA ILE A 3 -18.98 26.56 -1.97
C ILE A 3 -17.71 26.82 -2.79
N GLU A 4 -16.90 27.79 -2.37
CA GLU A 4 -15.59 28.10 -2.99
C GLU A 4 -14.61 26.93 -2.80
N ASP A 5 -14.55 26.34 -1.60
CA ASP A 5 -13.75 25.14 -1.33
C ASP A 5 -14.15 23.99 -2.25
N ILE A 6 -15.48 23.77 -2.38
CA ILE A 6 -16.02 22.70 -3.23
C ILE A 6 -15.66 22.89 -4.71
N LEU A 7 -15.74 24.14 -5.22
CA LEU A 7 -15.44 24.43 -6.61
C LEU A 7 -13.93 24.37 -6.94
N SER A 8 -13.08 24.68 -5.96
CA SER A 8 -11.62 24.66 -6.12
C SER A 8 -11.02 23.25 -6.13
N ARG A 9 -11.65 22.30 -5.43
CA ARG A 9 -11.15 20.91 -5.35
C ARG A 9 -11.32 20.20 -6.70
N GLU A 10 -10.36 19.35 -7.03
CA GLU A 10 -10.47 18.40 -8.15
C GLU A 10 -11.01 17.06 -7.66
N GLU A 11 -11.68 16.33 -8.56
CA GLU A 11 -12.15 14.97 -8.27
C GLU A 11 -10.97 14.03 -8.11
N GLY A 12 -11.05 13.12 -7.15
CA GLY A 12 -9.94 12.25 -6.83
C GLY A 12 -10.30 11.17 -5.80
N GLN A 13 -9.29 10.72 -5.07
CA GLN A 13 -9.41 9.62 -4.10
C GLN A 13 -10.44 9.90 -2.99
N THR A 14 -10.57 11.16 -2.55
CA THR A 14 -11.39 11.55 -1.39
C THR A 14 -12.41 12.63 -1.71
N PHE A 15 -12.64 12.94 -2.99
CA PHE A 15 -13.59 13.97 -3.38
C PHE A 15 -14.24 13.65 -4.72
N ASP A 16 -15.56 13.85 -4.81
CA ASP A 16 -16.32 13.66 -6.06
C ASP A 16 -17.55 14.59 -6.09
N ARG A 17 -17.98 15.00 -7.31
CA ARG A 17 -19.19 15.79 -7.55
C ARG A 17 -20.15 15.03 -8.41
N LYS A 18 -21.44 15.25 -8.17
CA LYS A 18 -22.52 14.65 -8.96
C LYS A 18 -23.66 15.63 -9.18
N SER A 19 -24.17 15.63 -10.38
CA SER A 19 -25.41 16.33 -10.70
C SER A 19 -26.57 15.84 -9.83
N ILE A 20 -27.52 16.71 -9.48
CA ILE A 20 -28.78 16.33 -8.79
C ILE A 20 -29.59 15.28 -9.56
N ARG A 21 -29.34 15.14 -10.86
CA ARG A 21 -30.03 14.17 -11.74
C ARG A 21 -29.47 12.75 -11.64
N ILE A 22 -28.42 12.55 -10.83
CA ILE A 22 -27.87 11.22 -10.61
C ILE A 22 -28.94 10.29 -10.04
N LYS A 23 -28.96 9.05 -10.52
CA LYS A 23 -29.84 8.04 -9.93
C LYS A 23 -29.28 7.59 -8.59
N PRO A 24 -30.11 7.36 -7.55
CA PRO A 24 -29.66 6.87 -6.25
C PRO A 24 -28.77 5.61 -6.34
N LYS A 25 -29.04 4.69 -7.27
CA LYS A 25 -28.21 3.49 -7.50
C LYS A 25 -26.78 3.84 -7.91
N ASP A 26 -26.63 4.84 -8.78
CA ASP A 26 -25.29 5.25 -9.28
C ASP A 26 -24.56 6.08 -8.23
N LEU A 27 -25.30 6.87 -7.44
CA LEU A 27 -24.75 7.60 -6.30
C LEU A 27 -24.20 6.63 -5.23
N ALA A 28 -24.93 5.53 -4.97
CA ALA A 28 -24.51 4.49 -4.03
C ALA A 28 -23.16 3.84 -4.41
N VAL A 29 -22.87 3.70 -5.71
CA VAL A 29 -21.58 3.18 -6.18
C VAL A 29 -20.41 4.04 -5.67
N THR A 30 -20.53 5.36 -5.76
CA THR A 30 -19.48 6.27 -5.26
C THR A 30 -19.41 6.25 -3.73
N MET A 31 -20.56 6.21 -3.03
CA MET A 31 -20.59 6.13 -1.56
C MET A 31 -19.92 4.85 -1.05
N ILE A 32 -20.24 3.70 -1.67
CA ILE A 32 -19.63 2.40 -1.36
C ILE A 32 -18.12 2.45 -1.64
N ALA A 33 -17.73 3.02 -2.77
CA ALA A 33 -16.33 3.09 -3.16
C ALA A 33 -15.50 3.93 -2.16
N PHE A 34 -16.03 5.06 -1.68
CA PHE A 34 -15.42 5.88 -0.64
C PHE A 34 -15.33 5.15 0.70
N ALA A 35 -16.43 4.56 1.18
CA ALA A 35 -16.46 3.82 2.45
C ALA A 35 -15.51 2.60 2.44
N ASN A 36 -15.32 1.98 1.29
CA ASN A 36 -14.41 0.86 1.11
C ASN A 36 -12.94 1.29 0.98
N ALA A 37 -12.67 2.55 0.63
CA ALA A 37 -11.32 3.10 0.49
C ALA A 37 -10.96 4.04 1.65
N ASP A 38 -10.64 5.28 1.35
CA ASP A 38 -10.11 6.27 2.30
C ASP A 38 -11.17 7.23 2.84
N GLY A 39 -12.45 6.97 2.53
CA GLY A 39 -13.53 7.92 2.79
C GLY A 39 -13.52 9.07 1.79
N GLY A 40 -14.28 10.13 2.09
CA GLY A 40 -14.29 11.33 1.27
C GLY A 40 -15.58 12.10 1.30
N ASP A 41 -15.57 13.22 0.58
CA ASP A 41 -16.71 14.13 0.43
C ASP A 41 -17.36 13.94 -0.94
N LEU A 42 -18.65 13.59 -0.93
CA LEU A 42 -19.45 13.43 -2.14
C LEU A 42 -20.48 14.56 -2.22
N VAL A 43 -20.30 15.46 -3.18
CA VAL A 43 -21.16 16.63 -3.38
C VAL A 43 -22.21 16.32 -4.43
N VAL A 44 -23.48 16.63 -4.14
CA VAL A 44 -24.60 16.50 -5.07
C VAL A 44 -25.21 17.88 -5.33
N GLY A 45 -25.50 18.17 -6.59
CA GLY A 45 -26.01 19.45 -7.05
C GLY A 45 -25.05 20.29 -7.86
N ILE A 46 -23.89 19.69 -8.24
CA ILE A 46 -22.91 20.31 -9.13
C ILE A 46 -22.58 19.32 -10.25
N THR A 47 -22.48 19.80 -11.49
CA THR A 47 -22.11 18.96 -12.64
C THR A 47 -20.62 18.62 -12.63
N ASP A 48 -20.28 17.37 -12.98
CA ASP A 48 -18.91 16.86 -12.96
C ASP A 48 -17.96 17.68 -13.87
N SER A 49 -18.28 17.77 -15.16
CA SER A 49 -17.33 18.29 -16.17
C SER A 49 -17.24 19.82 -16.23
N LYS A 50 -18.36 20.53 -15.98
CA LYS A 50 -18.43 21.99 -16.11
C LYS A 50 -18.39 22.71 -14.77
N LYS A 51 -18.49 21.99 -13.66
CA LYS A 51 -18.60 22.54 -12.30
C LYS A 51 -19.76 23.56 -12.17
N GLU A 52 -20.86 23.37 -12.98
CA GLU A 52 -22.03 24.22 -12.91
C GLU A 52 -22.87 23.86 -11.68
N ILE A 53 -23.23 24.87 -10.87
CA ILE A 53 -24.05 24.67 -9.69
C ILE A 53 -25.51 24.55 -10.16
N GLU A 54 -26.10 23.37 -10.01
CA GLU A 54 -27.52 23.09 -10.27
C GLU A 54 -28.35 23.32 -9.01
N GLY A 55 -27.74 23.12 -7.82
CA GLY A 55 -28.44 23.13 -6.54
C GLY A 55 -29.31 21.90 -6.31
N VAL A 56 -29.91 21.79 -5.13
CA VAL A 56 -30.78 20.68 -4.72
C VAL A 56 -32.17 21.14 -4.26
N ASP A 57 -32.43 22.45 -4.12
CA ASP A 57 -33.66 23.02 -3.63
C ASP A 57 -34.64 23.17 -4.80
N GLY A 58 -35.35 22.18 -5.18
CA GLY A 58 -36.30 22.28 -6.28
C GLY A 58 -37.32 21.17 -6.27
N ASP A 59 -36.94 20.00 -5.79
CA ASP A 59 -37.80 18.83 -5.70
C ASP A 59 -37.47 18.06 -4.42
N GLU A 60 -38.26 18.24 -3.37
CA GLU A 60 -38.11 17.55 -2.10
C GLU A 60 -38.12 16.02 -2.22
N LYS A 61 -38.87 15.50 -3.21
CA LYS A 61 -38.94 14.05 -3.42
C LYS A 61 -37.56 13.51 -3.89
N ILE A 62 -36.96 14.17 -4.88
CA ILE A 62 -35.64 13.81 -5.38
C ILE A 62 -34.60 13.97 -4.25
N LEU A 63 -34.65 15.09 -3.52
CA LEU A 63 -33.71 15.33 -2.40
C LEU A 63 -33.82 14.24 -1.32
N ASN A 64 -35.05 13.83 -0.99
CA ASN A 64 -35.25 12.75 -0.02
C ASN A 64 -34.79 11.39 -0.54
N GLU A 65 -34.97 11.06 -1.82
CA GLU A 65 -34.42 9.86 -2.43
C GLU A 65 -32.89 9.86 -2.38
N ILE A 66 -32.24 10.98 -2.68
CA ILE A 66 -30.77 11.15 -2.60
C ILE A 66 -30.29 10.97 -1.16
N ARG A 67 -30.94 11.64 -0.18
CA ARG A 67 -30.57 11.52 1.25
C ARG A 67 -30.72 10.10 1.80
N ARG A 68 -31.64 9.31 1.27
CA ARG A 68 -31.87 7.92 1.68
C ARG A 68 -30.95 6.92 1.00
N THR A 69 -30.18 7.33 0.00
CA THR A 69 -29.28 6.46 -0.77
C THR A 69 -28.37 5.57 0.10
N PRO A 70 -27.72 6.08 1.17
CA PRO A 70 -26.86 5.26 2.04
C PRO A 70 -27.60 4.09 2.70
N PHE A 71 -28.91 4.23 2.93
CA PHE A 71 -29.74 3.22 3.59
C PHE A 71 -30.41 2.29 2.59
N ASP A 72 -30.92 2.83 1.48
CA ASP A 72 -31.76 2.08 0.56
C ASP A 72 -30.95 1.29 -0.48
N PHE A 73 -29.69 1.71 -0.79
CA PHE A 73 -28.90 1.15 -1.88
C PHE A 73 -27.51 0.63 -1.47
N CYS A 74 -27.13 0.77 -0.20
CA CYS A 74 -25.87 0.25 0.33
C CYS A 74 -26.12 -0.89 1.33
N ALA A 75 -25.30 -1.93 1.30
CA ALA A 75 -25.37 -3.10 2.17
C ALA A 75 -23.99 -3.43 2.77
N PRO A 76 -23.78 -3.31 4.09
CA PRO A 76 -24.66 -2.62 5.03
C PRO A 76 -24.83 -1.13 4.69
N SER A 77 -25.69 -0.42 5.42
CA SER A 77 -25.89 1.03 5.21
C SER A 77 -24.60 1.79 5.47
N VAL A 78 -24.20 2.67 4.54
CA VAL A 78 -23.01 3.50 4.68
C VAL A 78 -23.27 4.61 5.69
N ASN A 79 -22.38 4.79 6.65
CA ASN A 79 -22.44 5.93 7.56
C ASN A 79 -21.91 7.18 6.86
N ALA A 80 -22.77 8.14 6.65
CA ALA A 80 -22.45 9.41 6.03
C ALA A 80 -23.09 10.56 6.81
N GLN A 81 -22.28 11.55 7.18
CA GLN A 81 -22.80 12.81 7.71
C GLN A 81 -23.22 13.69 6.54
N VAL A 82 -24.35 14.38 6.69
CA VAL A 82 -24.96 15.15 5.61
C VAL A 82 -24.93 16.63 5.98
N GLU A 83 -24.35 17.45 5.10
CA GLU A 83 -24.31 18.91 5.22
C GLU A 83 -25.03 19.58 4.03
N MET A 84 -25.77 20.64 4.30
CA MET A 84 -26.36 21.52 3.27
C MET A 84 -25.50 22.77 3.18
N VAL A 85 -24.84 22.98 2.05
CA VAL A 85 -23.99 24.16 1.84
C VAL A 85 -24.71 25.17 0.99
N PRO A 86 -24.93 26.43 1.47
CA PRO A 86 -25.59 27.46 0.71
C PRO A 86 -24.79 27.88 -0.53
N CYS A 87 -25.48 28.11 -1.62
CA CYS A 87 -24.90 28.51 -2.89
C CYS A 87 -25.87 29.36 -3.71
N VAL A 88 -25.38 29.94 -4.81
CA VAL A 88 -26.21 30.54 -5.84
C VAL A 88 -26.16 29.61 -7.05
N ASP A 89 -27.32 29.18 -7.54
CA ASP A 89 -27.38 28.28 -8.68
C ASP A 89 -27.06 28.99 -10.01
N ARG A 90 -26.92 28.24 -11.09
CA ARG A 90 -26.62 28.77 -12.44
C ARG A 90 -27.68 29.74 -12.98
N THR A 91 -28.84 29.85 -12.34
CA THR A 91 -29.90 30.82 -12.72
C THR A 91 -29.85 32.09 -11.88
N GLY A 92 -28.93 32.19 -10.92
CA GLY A 92 -28.75 33.33 -10.03
C GLY A 92 -29.69 33.31 -8.81
N LYS A 93 -30.29 32.16 -8.48
CA LYS A 93 -31.16 31.99 -7.31
C LYS A 93 -30.40 31.38 -6.14
N ASP A 94 -30.76 31.80 -4.92
CA ASP A 94 -30.30 31.14 -3.71
C ASP A 94 -30.72 29.67 -3.71
N ASN A 95 -29.80 28.79 -3.39
CA ASN A 95 -29.96 27.35 -3.42
C ASN A 95 -28.98 26.70 -2.45
N HIS A 96 -28.97 25.36 -2.36
CA HIS A 96 -28.02 24.59 -1.59
C HIS A 96 -27.41 23.48 -2.46
N VAL A 97 -26.22 23.02 -2.10
CA VAL A 97 -25.66 21.73 -2.52
C VAL A 97 -25.65 20.79 -1.31
N LEU A 98 -25.78 19.49 -1.58
CA LEU A 98 -25.78 18.46 -0.55
C LEU A 98 -24.38 17.81 -0.51
N VAL A 99 -23.76 17.77 0.65
CA VAL A 99 -22.46 17.12 0.86
C VAL A 99 -22.66 15.93 1.78
N PHE A 100 -22.17 14.76 1.33
CA PHE A 100 -22.04 13.56 2.14
C PHE A 100 -20.58 13.42 2.57
N HIS A 101 -20.32 13.52 3.86
CA HIS A 101 -19.04 13.21 4.47
C HIS A 101 -19.02 11.72 4.81
N ILE A 102 -18.24 10.93 4.09
CA ILE A 102 -18.20 9.49 4.20
C ILE A 102 -16.87 9.10 4.86
N GLU A 103 -16.95 8.45 6.01
CA GLU A 103 -15.77 7.96 6.70
C GLU A 103 -15.30 6.61 6.14
N PRO A 104 -13.97 6.35 6.11
CA PRO A 104 -13.45 5.04 5.79
C PRO A 104 -13.89 4.02 6.83
N SER A 105 -14.13 2.77 6.43
CA SER A 105 -14.67 1.74 7.32
C SER A 105 -13.86 0.46 7.26
N LEU A 106 -13.80 -0.26 8.38
CA LEU A 106 -13.29 -1.64 8.45
C LEU A 106 -14.28 -2.66 7.86
N ARG A 107 -15.54 -2.28 7.64
CA ARG A 107 -16.50 -3.15 6.96
C ARG A 107 -16.38 -2.99 5.46
N VAL A 108 -16.60 -4.07 4.73
CA VAL A 108 -16.77 -4.05 3.28
C VAL A 108 -18.24 -3.80 2.97
N TYR A 109 -18.50 -2.80 2.14
CA TYR A 109 -19.82 -2.41 1.68
C TYR A 109 -20.03 -2.87 0.25
N ALA A 110 -21.26 -3.30 -0.05
CA ALA A 110 -21.71 -3.69 -1.38
C ALA A 110 -23.00 -2.90 -1.73
N ASN A 111 -23.40 -2.94 -2.99
CA ASN A 111 -24.74 -2.52 -3.38
C ASN A 111 -25.76 -3.67 -3.18
N GLN A 112 -27.03 -3.41 -3.49
CA GLN A 112 -28.09 -4.42 -3.39
C GLN A 112 -27.92 -5.65 -4.30
N ALA A 113 -27.06 -5.56 -5.33
CA ALA A 113 -26.72 -6.66 -6.23
C ALA A 113 -25.46 -7.42 -5.75
N ASP A 114 -25.00 -7.20 -4.50
CA ASP A 114 -23.77 -7.75 -3.92
C ASP A 114 -22.49 -7.39 -4.70
N GLU A 115 -22.49 -6.23 -5.37
CA GLU A 115 -21.31 -5.72 -6.06
C GLU A 115 -20.53 -4.78 -5.13
N VAL A 116 -19.23 -5.00 -5.04
CA VAL A 116 -18.30 -4.22 -4.22
C VAL A 116 -17.49 -3.28 -5.11
N PHE A 117 -17.36 -2.03 -4.68
CA PHE A 117 -16.60 -1.00 -5.39
C PHE A 117 -15.52 -0.42 -4.47
N LEU A 118 -14.38 -0.05 -5.07
CA LEU A 118 -13.27 0.61 -4.39
C LEU A 118 -12.91 1.90 -5.12
N ARG A 119 -12.65 2.98 -4.40
CA ARG A 119 -12.17 4.23 -4.98
C ARG A 119 -10.69 4.11 -5.34
N VAL A 120 -10.34 4.39 -6.60
CA VAL A 120 -8.99 4.41 -7.12
C VAL A 120 -8.82 5.68 -7.95
N GLY A 121 -8.17 6.68 -7.36
CA GLY A 121 -8.12 8.01 -7.93
C GLY A 121 -9.52 8.63 -8.05
N ASP A 122 -9.90 9.06 -9.23
CA ASP A 122 -11.21 9.64 -9.56
C ASP A 122 -12.29 8.61 -9.91
N LYS A 123 -11.97 7.31 -9.90
CA LYS A 123 -12.88 6.24 -10.37
C LYS A 123 -13.34 5.31 -9.26
N SER A 124 -14.58 4.87 -9.36
CA SER A 124 -15.15 3.79 -8.53
C SER A 124 -15.02 2.47 -9.29
N LYS A 125 -13.97 1.70 -8.97
CA LYS A 125 -13.67 0.41 -9.60
C LYS A 125 -14.52 -0.70 -8.99
N LYS A 126 -15.26 -1.46 -9.81
CA LYS A 126 -15.90 -2.70 -9.39
C LYS A 126 -14.84 -3.77 -9.16
N LEU A 127 -14.88 -4.43 -8.01
CA LEU A 127 -13.95 -5.48 -7.64
C LEU A 127 -14.39 -6.84 -8.17
N SER A 128 -13.43 -7.65 -8.63
CA SER A 128 -13.59 -9.07 -8.89
C SER A 128 -13.74 -9.84 -7.57
N PHE A 129 -14.02 -11.14 -7.66
CA PHE A 129 -14.10 -12.02 -6.48
C PHE A 129 -12.80 -12.01 -5.66
N ASP A 130 -11.66 -12.15 -6.33
CA ASP A 130 -10.34 -12.20 -5.67
C ASP A 130 -9.99 -10.86 -5.03
N GLU A 131 -10.24 -9.74 -5.72
CA GLU A 131 -10.02 -8.40 -5.18
C GLU A 131 -10.94 -8.10 -3.98
N ARG A 132 -12.19 -8.57 -4.00
CA ARG A 132 -13.10 -8.46 -2.87
C ARG A 132 -12.59 -9.27 -1.67
N PHE A 133 -12.13 -10.50 -1.90
CA PHE A 133 -11.56 -11.35 -0.86
C PHE A 133 -10.31 -10.70 -0.25
N GLN A 134 -9.44 -10.13 -1.08
CA GLN A 134 -8.28 -9.37 -0.64
C GLN A 134 -8.68 -8.17 0.22
N LEU A 135 -9.68 -7.39 -0.21
CA LEU A 135 -10.19 -6.26 0.57
C LEU A 135 -10.75 -6.70 1.94
N MET A 136 -11.44 -7.85 2.00
CA MET A 136 -11.93 -8.42 3.26
C MET A 136 -10.79 -8.79 4.21
N ASN A 137 -9.72 -9.39 3.70
CA ASN A 137 -8.52 -9.71 4.47
C ASN A 137 -7.83 -8.42 4.96
N ASP A 138 -7.65 -7.43 4.09
CA ASP A 138 -7.04 -6.15 4.44
C ASP A 138 -7.82 -5.41 5.53
N LYS A 139 -9.15 -5.51 5.51
CA LYS A 139 -10.03 -4.91 6.52
C LYS A 139 -10.24 -5.79 7.78
N GLY A 140 -9.60 -6.96 7.85
CA GLY A 140 -9.70 -7.87 9.00
C GLY A 140 -11.05 -8.56 9.17
N GLN A 141 -11.88 -8.59 8.12
CA GLN A 141 -13.14 -9.35 8.13
C GLN A 141 -12.95 -10.85 7.86
N SER A 142 -11.79 -11.22 7.37
CA SER A 142 -11.33 -12.58 7.15
C SER A 142 -9.90 -12.70 7.66
N CYS A 143 -9.59 -13.79 8.35
CA CYS A 143 -8.26 -14.07 8.87
C CYS A 143 -7.64 -15.21 8.06
N TYR A 144 -6.84 -14.89 7.04
CA TYR A 144 -6.21 -15.92 6.21
C TYR A 144 -5.30 -16.85 7.00
N GLU A 145 -4.71 -16.37 8.09
CA GLU A 145 -3.89 -17.20 8.99
C GLU A 145 -4.64 -18.40 9.60
N GLU A 146 -5.99 -18.34 9.67
CA GLU A 146 -6.86 -19.42 10.18
C GLU A 146 -7.31 -20.41 9.09
N THR A 147 -6.89 -20.21 7.85
CA THR A 147 -7.20 -21.11 6.73
C THR A 147 -6.50 -22.45 6.93
N ALA A 148 -7.24 -23.55 6.79
CA ALA A 148 -6.69 -24.90 6.89
C ALA A 148 -5.78 -25.23 5.71
N VAL A 149 -4.64 -25.83 5.99
CA VAL A 149 -3.72 -26.37 4.99
C VAL A 149 -3.98 -27.87 4.85
N TYR A 150 -4.85 -28.23 3.91
CA TYR A 150 -5.34 -29.61 3.77
C TYR A 150 -4.29 -30.62 3.33
N SER A 151 -3.14 -30.19 2.82
CA SER A 151 -2.00 -31.04 2.49
C SER A 151 -1.13 -31.38 3.70
N ALA A 152 -1.33 -30.68 4.83
CA ALA A 152 -0.58 -30.90 6.06
C ALA A 152 -1.42 -31.70 7.08
N GLU A 153 -0.73 -32.42 7.96
CA GLU A 153 -1.30 -33.21 9.04
C GLU A 153 -0.76 -32.74 10.40
N LEU A 154 -1.32 -33.21 11.52
CA LEU A 154 -0.83 -32.84 12.85
C LEU A 154 0.61 -33.31 13.11
N ASP A 155 1.04 -34.36 12.42
CA ASP A 155 2.43 -34.87 12.51
C ASP A 155 3.46 -33.88 11.92
N ASP A 156 3.04 -32.90 11.11
CA ASP A 156 3.89 -31.84 10.61
C ASP A 156 4.13 -30.73 11.65
N ILE A 157 3.38 -30.75 12.76
CA ILE A 157 3.56 -29.85 13.88
C ILE A 157 4.63 -30.38 14.83
N ASP A 158 5.56 -29.53 15.24
CA ASP A 158 6.52 -29.78 16.31
C ASP A 158 5.84 -29.51 17.67
N MET A 159 5.42 -30.58 18.34
CA MET A 159 4.75 -30.48 19.62
C MET A 159 5.62 -29.85 20.70
N SER A 160 6.95 -29.89 20.59
CA SER A 160 7.84 -29.23 21.56
C SER A 160 7.74 -27.72 21.51
N LEU A 161 7.48 -27.14 20.30
CA LEU A 161 7.23 -25.71 20.15
C LEU A 161 5.85 -25.32 20.71
N VAL A 162 4.85 -26.20 20.60
CA VAL A 162 3.54 -26.00 21.21
C VAL A 162 3.64 -26.03 22.71
N ASP A 163 4.40 -27.00 23.28
CA ASP A 163 4.66 -27.13 24.73
C ASP A 163 5.32 -25.85 25.28
N ASP A 164 6.38 -25.37 24.63
CA ASP A 164 7.07 -24.12 25.01
C ASP A 164 6.12 -22.92 24.98
N TYR A 165 5.27 -22.83 23.95
CA TYR A 165 4.29 -21.75 23.86
C TYR A 165 3.21 -21.85 24.96
N CYS A 166 2.68 -23.04 25.22
CA CYS A 166 1.70 -23.27 26.27
C CYS A 166 2.27 -22.88 27.63
N GLN A 167 3.50 -23.29 27.93
CA GLN A 167 4.17 -22.91 29.17
C GLN A 167 4.34 -21.40 29.31
N LYS A 168 4.83 -20.71 28.25
CA LYS A 168 5.06 -19.26 28.27
C LYS A 168 3.76 -18.45 28.31
N SER A 169 2.71 -18.95 27.66
CA SER A 169 1.40 -18.29 27.66
C SER A 169 0.56 -18.56 28.91
N GLY A 170 1.01 -19.47 29.77
CA GLY A 170 0.28 -19.90 30.98
C GLY A 170 -0.93 -20.76 30.67
N TYR A 171 -0.96 -21.47 29.53
CA TYR A 171 -2.06 -22.39 29.22
C TYR A 171 -1.98 -23.64 30.09
N GLY A 172 -3.04 -23.91 30.84
CA GLY A 172 -3.05 -24.93 31.92
C GLY A 172 -3.39 -26.35 31.50
N LYS A 173 -3.64 -26.61 30.19
CA LYS A 173 -3.96 -27.94 29.66
C LYS A 173 -2.85 -28.45 28.74
N SER A 174 -3.04 -29.63 28.16
CA SER A 174 -2.08 -30.23 27.23
C SER A 174 -1.97 -29.45 25.92
N SER A 175 -0.84 -29.56 25.25
CA SER A 175 -0.56 -28.93 23.96
C SER A 175 -1.51 -29.42 22.86
N MET A 176 -1.94 -30.66 22.91
CA MET A 176 -2.95 -31.18 21.99
C MET A 176 -4.31 -30.51 22.21
N GLU A 177 -4.72 -30.32 23.48
CA GLU A 177 -5.94 -29.56 23.81
C GLU A 177 -5.81 -28.12 23.40
N PHE A 178 -4.62 -27.51 23.55
CA PHE A 178 -4.38 -26.16 23.06
C PHE A 178 -4.70 -26.05 21.57
N LEU A 179 -4.13 -26.91 20.73
CA LEU A 179 -4.33 -26.88 19.28
C LEU A 179 -5.79 -27.15 18.87
N THR A 180 -6.50 -28.01 19.58
CA THR A 180 -7.83 -28.51 19.17
C THR A 180 -8.99 -27.74 19.77
N GLU A 181 -8.82 -27.16 20.96
CA GLU A 181 -9.90 -26.42 21.65
C GLU A 181 -9.86 -24.91 21.32
N ASN A 182 -8.69 -24.38 20.91
CA ASN A 182 -8.59 -22.98 20.53
C ASN A 182 -8.82 -22.81 19.03
N HIS A 183 -9.76 -21.94 18.68
CA HIS A 183 -10.02 -21.59 17.28
C HIS A 183 -8.76 -21.08 16.58
N GLY A 184 -8.67 -21.39 15.28
CA GLY A 184 -7.66 -20.84 14.39
C GLY A 184 -6.35 -21.60 14.36
N TYR A 185 -6.19 -22.73 15.08
CA TYR A 185 -4.99 -23.55 15.01
C TYR A 185 -5.20 -24.85 14.23
N VAL A 186 -6.34 -25.49 14.39
CA VAL A 186 -6.68 -26.74 13.71
C VAL A 186 -8.11 -26.68 13.19
N VAL A 187 -8.34 -27.18 11.99
CA VAL A 187 -9.65 -27.33 11.38
C VAL A 187 -9.91 -28.81 11.15
N GLU A 188 -11.05 -29.28 11.62
CA GLU A 188 -11.49 -30.65 11.39
C GLU A 188 -12.38 -30.73 10.14
N ARG A 189 -12.05 -31.63 9.24
CA ARG A 189 -12.84 -31.91 8.03
C ARG A 189 -12.85 -33.42 7.76
N ASN A 190 -14.05 -34.01 7.64
CA ASN A 190 -14.23 -35.43 7.37
C ASN A 190 -13.52 -36.35 8.40
N GLY A 191 -13.51 -35.95 9.69
CA GLY A 191 -12.84 -36.68 10.76
C GLY A 191 -11.31 -36.57 10.77
N LYS A 192 -10.72 -35.78 9.88
CA LYS A 192 -9.28 -35.47 9.86
C LYS A 192 -9.05 -34.06 10.36
N LYS A 193 -7.96 -33.89 11.12
CA LYS A 193 -7.54 -32.62 11.70
C LYS A 193 -6.39 -32.05 10.86
N HIS A 194 -6.57 -30.85 10.33
CA HIS A 194 -5.58 -30.17 9.51
C HIS A 194 -5.11 -28.90 10.22
N PRO A 195 -3.79 -28.65 10.30
CA PRO A 195 -3.26 -27.43 10.83
C PRO A 195 -3.62 -26.23 9.93
N THR A 196 -3.74 -25.07 10.53
CA THR A 196 -3.93 -23.82 9.81
C THR A 196 -2.57 -23.23 9.37
N VAL A 197 -2.64 -22.19 8.52
CA VAL A 197 -1.46 -21.41 8.15
C VAL A 197 -0.73 -20.88 9.39
N ALA A 198 -1.47 -20.34 10.38
CA ALA A 198 -0.91 -19.89 11.65
C ALA A 198 -0.17 -21.00 12.38
N SER A 199 -0.80 -22.18 12.52
CA SER A 199 -0.17 -23.32 13.21
C SER A 199 1.12 -23.75 12.55
N LEU A 200 1.15 -23.84 11.22
CA LEU A 200 2.37 -24.21 10.49
C LEU A 200 3.47 -23.16 10.65
N LEU A 201 3.13 -21.87 10.55
CA LEU A 201 4.11 -20.80 10.72
C LEU A 201 4.68 -20.71 12.13
N MET A 202 3.88 -21.03 13.16
CA MET A 202 4.31 -20.97 14.55
C MET A 202 5.03 -22.24 15.00
N PHE A 203 4.52 -23.40 14.60
CA PHE A 203 4.86 -24.69 15.19
C PHE A 203 5.21 -25.76 14.16
N GLY A 204 5.18 -25.48 12.87
CA GLY A 204 5.52 -26.45 11.84
C GLY A 204 6.97 -26.90 11.91
N LYS A 205 7.26 -28.18 11.69
CA LYS A 205 8.62 -28.73 11.57
C LYS A 205 9.35 -28.13 10.36
N LYS A 206 8.63 -28.04 9.24
CA LYS A 206 9.08 -27.45 7.96
C LYS A 206 7.94 -26.68 7.29
N PRO A 207 7.63 -25.49 7.76
CA PRO A 207 6.47 -24.71 7.24
C PRO A 207 6.56 -24.47 5.73
N GLN A 208 7.77 -24.33 5.19
CA GLN A 208 8.00 -24.00 3.78
C GLN A 208 7.68 -25.14 2.81
N ASP A 209 7.59 -26.38 3.27
CA ASP A 209 7.10 -27.51 2.46
C ASP A 209 5.64 -27.28 2.04
N PHE A 210 4.86 -26.54 2.86
CA PHE A 210 3.44 -26.22 2.63
C PHE A 210 3.23 -24.75 2.21
N LEU A 211 4.11 -23.88 2.63
CA LEU A 211 4.07 -22.42 2.43
C LEU A 211 5.41 -21.93 1.84
N PRO A 212 5.74 -22.28 0.59
CA PRO A 212 7.11 -22.17 0.04
C PRO A 212 7.76 -20.78 0.13
N ARG A 213 6.94 -19.72 0.10
CA ARG A 213 7.44 -18.34 0.17
C ARG A 213 7.21 -17.69 1.54
N ALA A 214 6.80 -18.45 2.54
CA ALA A 214 6.68 -17.95 3.91
C ALA A 214 8.05 -17.96 4.61
N SER A 215 9.01 -17.20 4.07
CA SER A 215 10.39 -17.09 4.49
C SER A 215 10.86 -15.64 4.50
N VAL A 216 12.02 -15.38 5.10
CA VAL A 216 12.72 -14.09 5.05
C VAL A 216 13.97 -14.27 4.19
N ARG A 217 14.13 -13.45 3.15
CA ARG A 217 15.29 -13.42 2.27
C ARG A 217 16.09 -12.16 2.51
N PHE A 218 17.36 -12.30 2.82
CA PHE A 218 18.30 -11.19 2.93
C PHE A 218 19.10 -11.03 1.66
N ILE A 219 19.18 -9.80 1.14
CA ILE A 219 19.95 -9.46 -0.07
C ILE A 219 20.82 -8.25 0.25
N ARG A 220 22.13 -8.36 0.01
CA ARG A 220 23.07 -7.23 0.08
C ARG A 220 23.45 -6.81 -1.32
N TYR A 221 23.22 -5.55 -1.64
CA TYR A 221 23.65 -4.92 -2.90
C TYR A 221 24.89 -4.07 -2.68
N GLU A 222 25.79 -4.04 -3.66
CA GLU A 222 26.85 -3.06 -3.75
C GLU A 222 26.30 -1.76 -4.37
N GLY A 223 26.54 -0.63 -3.71
CA GLY A 223 25.98 0.67 -4.14
C GLY A 223 24.58 0.95 -3.62
N THR A 224 23.89 1.83 -4.31
CA THR A 224 22.60 2.40 -3.86
C THR A 224 21.40 1.96 -4.70
N GLU A 225 21.60 1.18 -5.76
CA GLU A 225 20.57 0.72 -6.68
C GLU A 225 20.63 -0.77 -6.91
N GLU A 226 19.48 -1.39 -7.23
CA GLU A 226 19.43 -2.77 -7.70
C GLU A 226 19.79 -2.81 -9.18
N LYS A 227 20.83 -3.59 -9.52
CA LYS A 227 21.22 -3.81 -10.91
C LYS A 227 20.91 -5.23 -11.33
N THR A 228 20.51 -5.40 -12.59
CA THR A 228 20.11 -6.68 -13.17
C THR A 228 20.98 -7.08 -14.37
N GLY A 229 20.84 -8.33 -14.80
CA GLY A 229 21.58 -8.85 -15.96
C GLY A 229 23.09 -8.91 -15.74
N THR A 230 23.87 -8.40 -16.69
CA THR A 230 25.34 -8.42 -16.66
C THR A 230 25.96 -7.47 -15.64
N GLU A 231 25.17 -6.51 -15.15
CA GLU A 231 25.59 -5.53 -14.13
C GLU A 231 25.13 -5.91 -12.71
N MET A 232 24.60 -7.13 -12.53
CA MET A 232 24.11 -7.58 -11.21
C MET A 232 25.14 -7.33 -10.12
N ASN A 233 24.70 -6.64 -9.06
CA ASN A 233 25.54 -6.17 -7.96
C ASN A 233 25.18 -6.80 -6.61
N VAL A 234 24.60 -8.01 -6.62
CA VAL A 234 24.27 -8.76 -5.41
C VAL A 234 25.55 -9.33 -4.79
N ILE A 235 25.85 -8.93 -3.54
CA ILE A 235 27.02 -9.43 -2.79
C ILE A 235 26.63 -10.64 -1.94
N LYS A 236 25.43 -10.64 -1.36
CA LYS A 236 24.91 -11.72 -0.50
C LYS A 236 23.44 -11.96 -0.84
N ASP A 237 23.05 -13.22 -0.79
CA ASP A 237 21.68 -13.68 -0.94
C ASP A 237 21.49 -14.90 -0.03
N VAL A 238 20.66 -14.76 1.02
CA VAL A 238 20.45 -15.80 2.04
C VAL A 238 18.98 -15.89 2.39
N ILE A 239 18.44 -17.11 2.42
CA ILE A 239 17.05 -17.37 2.79
C ILE A 239 17.00 -17.97 4.19
N PHE A 240 16.10 -17.47 5.03
CA PHE A 240 15.83 -17.96 6.37
C PHE A 240 14.47 -18.63 6.38
N GLU A 241 14.48 -19.94 6.55
CA GLU A 241 13.31 -20.82 6.63
C GLU A 241 13.12 -21.34 8.06
N GLY A 242 12.04 -22.10 8.30
CA GLY A 242 11.62 -22.63 9.59
C GLY A 242 10.40 -21.89 10.15
N PRO A 243 10.00 -22.17 11.40
CA PRO A 243 8.99 -21.42 12.11
C PRO A 243 9.30 -19.92 12.16
N VAL A 244 8.26 -19.08 12.22
CA VAL A 244 8.41 -17.61 12.11
C VAL A 244 9.40 -17.02 13.11
N ARG A 245 9.43 -17.52 14.35
CA ARG A 245 10.38 -17.04 15.37
C ARG A 245 11.82 -17.32 14.96
N GLU A 246 12.07 -18.51 14.43
CA GLU A 246 13.39 -18.88 13.95
C GLU A 246 13.85 -18.03 12.75
N GLN A 247 12.92 -17.72 11.84
CA GLN A 247 13.19 -16.80 10.73
C GLN A 247 13.57 -15.41 11.24
N ILE A 248 12.83 -14.86 12.21
CA ILE A 248 13.14 -13.56 12.83
C ILE A 248 14.51 -13.59 13.49
N ASP A 249 14.76 -14.56 14.40
CA ASP A 249 16.02 -14.63 15.14
C ASP A 249 17.24 -14.74 14.22
N LYS A 250 17.16 -15.65 13.22
CA LYS A 250 18.25 -15.86 12.27
C LYS A 250 18.48 -14.65 11.36
N SER A 251 17.42 -14.03 10.85
CA SER A 251 17.54 -12.89 9.94
C SER A 251 18.03 -11.62 10.65
N VAL A 252 17.56 -11.36 11.88
CA VAL A 252 18.03 -10.24 12.71
C VAL A 252 19.50 -10.43 13.09
N ALA A 253 19.88 -11.63 13.55
CA ALA A 253 21.27 -11.94 13.89
C ALA A 253 22.18 -11.81 12.67
N PHE A 254 21.74 -12.31 11.51
CA PHE A 254 22.51 -12.18 10.28
C PHE A 254 22.63 -10.72 9.82
N LEU A 255 21.53 -9.95 9.82
CA LEU A 255 21.55 -8.52 9.49
C LEU A 255 22.56 -7.77 10.38
N ALA A 256 22.61 -8.07 11.68
CA ALA A 256 23.57 -7.46 12.59
C ALA A 256 25.02 -7.65 12.14
N THR A 257 25.36 -8.78 11.54
CA THR A 257 26.72 -9.03 11.00
C THR A 257 27.04 -8.26 9.72
N GLN A 258 26.02 -7.68 9.07
CA GLN A 258 26.20 -6.95 7.79
C GLN A 258 26.17 -5.43 7.97
N ILE A 259 25.73 -4.94 9.14
CA ILE A 259 25.67 -3.52 9.48
C ILE A 259 27.07 -2.98 9.75
N LYS A 260 27.36 -1.80 9.25
CA LYS A 260 28.65 -1.12 9.46
C LYS A 260 28.69 -0.51 10.87
N GLU A 261 29.82 -0.72 11.55
CA GLU A 261 30.16 -0.09 12.81
C GLU A 261 31.41 0.76 12.62
N ARG A 262 31.41 1.96 13.18
CA ARG A 262 32.54 2.87 13.13
C ARG A 262 32.94 3.26 14.54
N THR A 263 34.17 2.91 14.95
CA THR A 263 34.72 3.35 16.22
C THR A 263 35.71 4.49 16.00
N TYR A 264 35.53 5.58 16.74
CA TYR A 264 36.41 6.74 16.70
C TYR A 264 36.61 7.31 18.11
N LEU A 265 37.67 8.15 18.28
CA LEU A 265 37.95 8.81 19.54
C LEU A 265 37.09 10.08 19.67
N GLY A 266 36.25 10.15 20.70
CA GLY A 266 35.44 11.33 21.02
C GLY A 266 36.27 12.49 21.58
N ALA A 267 35.68 13.68 21.63
CA ALA A 267 36.34 14.87 22.15
C ALA A 267 36.71 14.78 23.65
N ASP A 268 36.02 13.89 24.38
CA ASP A 268 36.31 13.57 25.79
C ASP A 268 37.42 12.55 26.01
N GLY A 269 38.08 12.09 24.91
CA GLY A 269 39.13 11.10 24.95
C GLY A 269 38.66 9.65 25.10
N LYS A 270 37.36 9.37 24.97
CA LYS A 270 36.78 8.03 25.00
C LYS A 270 36.46 7.53 23.58
N PHE A 271 36.52 6.24 23.38
CA PHE A 271 36.09 5.63 22.14
C PHE A 271 34.56 5.61 22.07
N ILE A 272 34.04 6.08 20.96
CA ILE A 272 32.61 6.06 20.62
C ILE A 272 32.46 5.08 19.45
N THR A 273 31.55 4.10 19.58
CA THR A 273 31.16 3.22 18.48
C THR A 273 29.79 3.65 17.99
N GLU A 274 29.73 4.10 16.75
CA GLU A 274 28.48 4.37 16.04
C GLU A 274 28.10 3.17 15.20
N VAL A 275 26.84 2.76 15.32
CA VAL A 275 26.23 1.72 14.50
C VAL A 275 25.37 2.39 13.42
N GLU A 276 25.34 1.84 12.23
CA GLU A 276 24.67 2.45 11.06
C GLU A 276 23.14 2.62 11.28
N TYR A 277 22.51 1.71 12.02
CA TYR A 277 21.08 1.75 12.39
C TYR A 277 20.89 1.25 13.82
N PRO A 278 20.00 1.84 14.63
CA PRO A 278 19.67 1.37 15.97
C PRO A 278 19.24 -0.11 15.96
N GLU A 279 19.62 -0.86 16.99
CA GLU A 279 19.32 -2.29 17.09
C GLU A 279 17.80 -2.55 17.08
N PHE A 280 17.05 -1.78 17.85
CA PHE A 280 15.61 -1.90 17.90
C PHE A 280 14.94 -1.68 16.53
N VAL A 281 15.43 -0.71 15.75
CA VAL A 281 14.88 -0.41 14.40
C VAL A 281 15.08 -1.60 13.48
N ARG A 282 16.27 -2.17 13.45
CA ARG A 282 16.57 -3.35 12.61
C ARG A 282 15.69 -4.55 12.94
N GLN A 283 15.50 -4.81 14.22
CA GLN A 283 14.65 -5.90 14.70
C GLN A 283 13.19 -5.64 14.40
N GLU A 284 12.69 -4.46 14.75
CA GLU A 284 11.28 -4.10 14.63
C GLU A 284 10.80 -4.09 13.17
N MET A 285 11.64 -3.64 12.22
CA MET A 285 11.30 -3.69 10.78
C MET A 285 11.05 -5.13 10.32
N ILE A 286 11.89 -6.09 10.73
CA ILE A 286 11.75 -7.51 10.36
C ILE A 286 10.55 -8.14 11.09
N VAL A 287 10.39 -7.86 12.38
CA VAL A 287 9.27 -8.37 13.19
C VAL A 287 7.93 -7.90 12.61
N ASN A 288 7.83 -6.61 12.28
CA ASN A 288 6.62 -6.04 11.68
C ASN A 288 6.32 -6.66 10.31
N ALA A 289 7.34 -6.86 9.47
CA ALA A 289 7.19 -7.53 8.19
C ALA A 289 6.63 -8.96 8.37
N CYS A 290 7.17 -9.74 9.31
CA CYS A 290 6.70 -11.10 9.60
C CYS A 290 5.29 -11.11 10.22
N CYS A 291 5.03 -10.20 11.16
CA CYS A 291 3.75 -10.12 11.87
C CYS A 291 2.59 -9.69 10.98
N HIS A 292 2.83 -8.72 10.08
CA HIS A 292 1.79 -8.07 9.27
C HIS A 292 1.78 -8.50 7.80
N ARG A 293 2.65 -9.43 7.40
CA ARG A 293 2.63 -10.03 6.06
C ARG A 293 1.22 -10.45 5.67
N ASP A 294 0.84 -10.17 4.44
CA ASP A 294 -0.33 -10.78 3.84
C ASP A 294 -0.03 -12.24 3.45
N LEU A 295 -0.58 -13.16 4.23
CA LEU A 295 -0.37 -14.60 4.08
C LEU A 295 -1.09 -15.18 2.86
N SER A 296 -2.06 -14.45 2.27
CA SER A 296 -2.74 -14.85 1.05
C SER A 296 -1.87 -14.68 -0.20
N ILE A 297 -0.83 -13.83 -0.12
CA ILE A 297 0.15 -13.63 -1.18
C ILE A 297 1.27 -14.66 -1.06
N THR A 298 1.17 -15.73 -1.84
CA THR A 298 2.07 -16.89 -1.77
C THR A 298 3.23 -16.84 -2.78
N GLY A 299 3.24 -15.84 -3.68
CA GLY A 299 4.20 -15.75 -4.79
C GLY A 299 5.55 -15.13 -4.43
N THR A 300 5.68 -14.45 -3.30
CA THR A 300 6.90 -13.75 -2.88
C THR A 300 7.17 -13.90 -1.40
N ASP A 301 8.46 -13.78 -1.01
CA ASP A 301 8.95 -13.79 0.36
C ASP A 301 9.04 -12.37 0.96
N ILE A 302 9.33 -12.27 2.25
CA ILE A 302 9.76 -11.03 2.87
C ILE A 302 11.21 -10.81 2.45
N GLN A 303 11.54 -9.61 1.94
CA GLN A 303 12.90 -9.29 1.51
C GLN A 303 13.52 -8.21 2.41
N VAL A 304 14.68 -8.50 2.96
CA VAL A 304 15.51 -7.56 3.71
C VAL A 304 16.68 -7.18 2.81
N LYS A 305 16.60 -5.99 2.22
CA LYS A 305 17.58 -5.47 1.25
C LYS A 305 18.48 -4.44 1.92
N LEU A 306 19.77 -4.66 1.90
CA LEU A 306 20.75 -3.74 2.46
C LEU A 306 21.58 -3.12 1.33
N PHE A 307 21.50 -1.80 1.19
CA PHE A 307 22.29 -0.97 0.29
C PHE A 307 23.40 -0.22 1.04
N ASP A 308 24.21 0.57 0.34
CA ASP A 308 25.26 1.38 0.97
C ASP A 308 24.73 2.62 1.70
N ASP A 309 23.47 3.02 1.39
CA ASP A 309 22.82 4.21 1.91
C ASP A 309 21.52 3.93 2.69
N ARG A 310 20.95 2.73 2.59
CA ARG A 310 19.67 2.39 3.24
C ARG A 310 19.46 0.91 3.50
N LEU A 311 18.61 0.64 4.48
CA LEU A 311 18.00 -0.66 4.75
C LEU A 311 16.55 -0.62 4.29
N VAL A 312 16.12 -1.57 3.48
CA VAL A 312 14.75 -1.73 3.01
C VAL A 312 14.21 -3.07 3.47
N VAL A 313 13.04 -3.08 4.07
CA VAL A 313 12.29 -4.31 4.36
C VAL A 313 11.00 -4.30 3.57
N GLU A 314 10.88 -5.25 2.66
CA GLU A 314 9.71 -5.46 1.81
C GLU A 314 8.86 -6.60 2.37
N SER A 315 7.58 -6.33 2.55
CA SER A 315 6.61 -7.34 3.01
C SER A 315 5.47 -7.48 2.02
N PRO A 316 5.06 -8.70 1.64
CA PRO A 316 3.87 -8.91 0.82
C PRO A 316 2.62 -8.36 1.49
N GLY A 317 1.83 -7.59 0.73
CA GLY A 317 0.61 -6.92 1.18
C GLY A 317 0.76 -5.42 1.34
N ASN A 318 -0.37 -4.77 1.61
CA ASN A 318 -0.44 -3.33 1.90
C ASN A 318 -0.58 -3.09 3.40
N LEU A 319 -0.61 -1.81 3.81
CA LEU A 319 -0.98 -1.46 5.18
C LEU A 319 -2.42 -1.94 5.47
N PRO A 320 -2.64 -2.66 6.57
CA PRO A 320 -3.92 -3.28 6.86
C PRO A 320 -4.94 -2.29 7.45
N GLY A 321 -6.22 -2.56 7.24
CA GLY A 321 -7.32 -1.80 7.82
C GLY A 321 -7.31 -0.32 7.42
N LEU A 322 -7.33 0.55 8.42
CA LEU A 322 -7.28 2.00 8.24
C LEU A 322 -5.89 2.60 8.49
N VAL A 323 -4.87 1.77 8.56
CA VAL A 323 -3.48 2.24 8.69
C VAL A 323 -3.04 2.86 7.37
N ARG A 324 -2.43 4.05 7.45
CA ARG A 324 -1.87 4.81 6.33
C ARG A 324 -0.48 5.32 6.72
N PRO A 325 0.40 5.66 5.77
CA PRO A 325 1.74 6.17 6.10
C PRO A 325 1.76 7.41 7.00
N ASP A 326 0.73 8.24 6.93
CA ASP A 326 0.55 9.45 7.74
C ASP A 326 0.07 9.19 9.16
N ASN A 327 -0.65 8.08 9.39
CA ASN A 327 -1.19 7.73 10.71
C ASN A 327 -0.55 6.50 11.36
N ILE A 328 0.37 5.80 10.68
CA ILE A 328 0.97 4.53 11.12
C ILE A 328 1.65 4.60 12.50
N ARG A 329 2.12 5.79 12.91
CA ARG A 329 2.73 6.00 14.24
C ARG A 329 1.72 5.88 15.39
N HIS A 330 0.43 6.06 15.12
CA HIS A 330 -0.63 6.17 16.14
C HIS A 330 -1.81 5.21 15.91
N THR A 331 -1.80 4.46 14.81
CA THR A 331 -2.88 3.54 14.46
C THR A 331 -2.41 2.11 14.54
N HIS A 332 -3.21 1.27 15.22
CA HIS A 332 -2.89 -0.15 15.39
C HIS A 332 -3.93 -1.00 14.73
N PHE A 333 -3.46 -1.91 13.91
CA PHE A 333 -4.29 -2.92 13.30
C PHE A 333 -3.44 -4.17 13.04
N SER A 334 -3.88 -5.32 13.49
CA SER A 334 -3.20 -6.60 13.22
C SER A 334 -3.95 -7.37 12.13
N ARG A 335 -3.29 -7.63 11.00
CA ARG A 335 -3.82 -8.51 9.95
C ARG A 335 -3.86 -9.96 10.42
N ASN A 336 -2.84 -10.37 11.19
CA ASN A 336 -2.64 -11.72 11.68
C ASN A 336 -2.66 -11.73 13.23
N PRO A 337 -3.85 -11.67 13.88
CA PRO A 337 -3.94 -11.50 15.32
C PRO A 337 -3.38 -12.69 16.11
N ARG A 338 -3.41 -13.92 15.57
CA ARG A 338 -2.84 -15.09 16.24
C ARG A 338 -1.32 -15.04 16.21
N LEU A 339 -0.75 -14.72 15.07
CA LEU A 339 0.70 -14.54 14.91
C LEU A 339 1.22 -13.39 15.79
N ALA A 340 0.48 -12.26 15.82
CA ALA A 340 0.80 -11.15 16.72
C ALA A 340 0.79 -11.56 18.19
N ARG A 341 -0.23 -12.30 18.61
CA ARG A 341 -0.32 -12.84 19.99
C ARG A 341 0.81 -13.80 20.31
N TYR A 342 1.18 -14.66 19.36
CA TYR A 342 2.31 -15.57 19.48
C TYR A 342 3.61 -14.78 19.70
N LEU A 343 3.92 -13.83 18.83
CA LEU A 343 5.13 -13.00 18.92
C LEU A 343 5.15 -12.15 20.21
N LYS A 344 3.99 -11.68 20.68
CA LYS A 344 3.86 -11.00 21.98
C LYS A 344 4.26 -11.90 23.15
N THR A 345 3.82 -13.16 23.15
CA THR A 345 4.19 -14.13 24.20
C THR A 345 5.71 -14.29 24.30
N TYR A 346 6.41 -14.24 23.18
CA TYR A 346 7.88 -14.26 23.10
C TYR A 346 8.55 -12.89 23.20
N LYS A 347 7.78 -11.81 23.48
CA LYS A 347 8.25 -10.44 23.71
C LYS A 347 8.84 -9.75 22.48
N TYR A 348 8.57 -10.23 21.27
CA TYR A 348 8.93 -9.50 20.03
C TYR A 348 8.02 -8.30 19.79
N VAL A 349 6.75 -8.40 20.15
CA VAL A 349 5.73 -7.37 19.96
C VAL A 349 5.15 -6.97 21.31
N LYS A 350 4.91 -5.68 21.55
CA LYS A 350 4.28 -5.16 22.79
C LYS A 350 2.81 -4.81 22.63
N GLU A 351 2.24 -4.79 21.42
CA GLU A 351 0.84 -4.40 21.11
C GLU A 351 0.36 -3.05 21.68
N PHE A 352 1.27 -2.20 22.17
CA PHE A 352 0.95 -0.83 22.58
C PHE A 352 0.98 0.14 21.41
N GLY A 353 1.31 -0.34 20.21
CA GLY A 353 1.44 0.43 18.98
C GLY A 353 2.57 1.45 19.00
N GLU A 354 3.49 1.30 19.88
CA GLU A 354 4.64 2.18 20.01
C GLU A 354 5.80 1.80 19.08
N GLY A 355 5.73 0.64 18.38
CA GLY A 355 6.86 0.10 17.60
C GLY A 355 7.33 1.09 16.55
N VAL A 356 6.43 1.56 15.68
CA VAL A 356 6.78 2.51 14.61
C VAL A 356 7.18 3.86 15.18
N ASP A 357 6.45 4.38 16.18
CA ASP A 357 6.79 5.65 16.83
C ASP A 357 8.15 5.57 17.52
N ARG A 358 8.45 4.47 18.19
CA ARG A 358 9.75 4.23 18.82
C ARG A 358 10.87 4.12 17.79
N MET A 359 10.65 3.40 16.67
CA MET A 359 11.62 3.36 15.58
C MET A 359 11.97 4.76 15.07
N CYS A 360 10.96 5.59 14.83
CA CYS A 360 11.16 6.96 14.37
C CYS A 360 11.95 7.78 15.40
N ARG A 361 11.59 7.69 16.69
CA ARG A 361 12.30 8.40 17.78
C ARG A 361 13.76 7.95 17.93
N GLU A 362 14.04 6.65 17.83
CA GLU A 362 15.42 6.15 17.91
C GLU A 362 16.26 6.58 16.70
N MET A 363 15.67 6.58 15.49
CA MET A 363 16.32 7.13 14.29
C MET A 363 16.63 8.62 14.47
N GLU A 364 15.67 9.42 14.92
CA GLU A 364 15.83 10.85 15.17
C GLU A 364 16.90 11.13 16.25
N ALA A 365 16.93 10.33 17.32
CA ALA A 365 17.93 10.45 18.38
C ALA A 365 19.37 10.23 17.89
N ASP A 366 19.55 9.35 16.90
CA ASP A 366 20.83 9.08 16.26
C ASP A 366 21.14 10.03 15.08
N GLY A 367 20.29 11.05 14.88
CA GLY A 367 20.41 12.03 13.79
C GLY A 367 20.14 11.47 12.41
N LEU A 368 19.32 10.40 12.33
CA LEU A 368 18.87 9.76 11.12
C LEU A 368 17.45 10.23 10.73
N LEU A 369 17.09 10.07 9.45
CA LEU A 369 15.73 10.34 9.00
C LEU A 369 14.76 9.29 9.57
N PRO A 370 13.51 9.67 9.90
CA PRO A 370 12.49 8.73 10.35
C PRO A 370 12.19 7.71 9.26
N ILE A 371 11.72 6.51 9.69
CA ILE A 371 11.34 5.44 8.77
C ILE A 371 10.24 5.93 7.83
N LYS A 372 10.42 5.70 6.54
CA LYS A 372 9.41 5.97 5.52
C LYS A 372 8.78 4.66 5.02
N TYR A 373 7.48 4.73 4.75
CA TYR A 373 6.71 3.62 4.21
C TYR A 373 6.22 3.95 2.81
N TYR A 374 6.47 3.04 1.88
CA TYR A 374 6.04 3.16 0.50
C TYR A 374 5.17 1.96 0.13
N LYS A 375 4.10 2.25 -0.60
CA LYS A 375 3.19 1.25 -1.12
C LYS A 375 3.47 1.05 -2.60
N ASN A 376 3.75 -0.18 -3.00
CA ASN A 376 3.93 -0.57 -4.39
C ASN A 376 3.06 -1.80 -4.66
N ASP A 377 1.99 -1.64 -5.44
CA ASP A 377 1.00 -2.65 -5.81
C ASP A 377 0.62 -3.59 -4.65
N PHE A 378 1.33 -4.71 -4.51
CA PHE A 378 1.10 -5.74 -3.49
C PHE A 378 2.26 -5.88 -2.48
N ILE A 379 3.18 -4.92 -2.44
CA ILE A 379 4.34 -4.92 -1.53
C ILE A 379 4.36 -3.62 -0.73
N LEU A 380 4.52 -3.75 0.58
CA LEU A 380 4.83 -2.65 1.49
C LEU A 380 6.34 -2.59 1.71
N GLN A 381 6.95 -1.45 1.47
CA GLN A 381 8.35 -1.18 1.75
C GLN A 381 8.48 -0.29 2.99
N ALA A 382 9.28 -0.72 3.96
CA ALA A 382 9.76 0.11 5.06
C ALA A 382 11.23 0.47 4.79
N VAL A 383 11.57 1.75 4.79
CA VAL A 383 12.90 2.26 4.41
C VAL A 383 13.52 3.03 5.57
N ALA A 384 14.70 2.58 6.02
CA ALA A 384 15.56 3.27 6.97
C ALA A 384 16.79 3.81 6.23
N TRP A 385 16.98 5.12 6.23
CA TRP A 385 18.12 5.79 5.60
C TRP A 385 19.31 5.87 6.54
N SER A 386 20.52 5.59 6.04
CA SER A 386 21.75 5.77 6.80
C SER A 386 22.25 7.22 6.76
N LYS A 387 23.23 7.57 7.59
CA LYS A 387 23.91 8.89 7.56
C LYS A 387 24.62 9.15 6.22
N ASN A 388 24.87 8.12 5.42
CA ASN A 388 25.51 8.24 4.11
C ASN A 388 24.51 8.57 3.00
N ALA A 389 23.21 8.54 3.29
CA ALA A 389 22.19 8.98 2.35
C ALA A 389 22.41 10.45 2.03
N LYS A 390 22.78 10.78 0.80
CA LYS A 390 22.94 12.17 0.37
C LYS A 390 21.60 12.86 0.58
N GLU A 391 21.62 14.08 1.17
CA GLU A 391 20.44 14.92 1.39
C GLU A 391 19.69 15.28 0.10
N ALA A 392 20.24 14.94 -1.05
CA ALA A 392 19.67 15.14 -2.37
C ALA A 392 18.49 14.19 -2.60
N GLY A 393 17.31 14.53 -2.11
CA GLY A 393 16.05 14.03 -2.62
C GLY A 393 15.53 12.74 -2.01
N SER A 394 15.27 12.73 -0.70
CA SER A 394 14.48 11.68 -0.02
C SER A 394 13.08 11.45 -0.63
N ASP A 395 12.61 12.33 -1.49
CA ASP A 395 11.33 12.22 -2.20
C ASP A 395 11.44 11.57 -3.58
N LYS A 396 12.68 11.31 -4.08
CA LYS A 396 12.90 10.70 -5.41
C LYS A 396 13.14 9.19 -5.40
N VAL A 397 13.30 8.56 -4.23
CA VAL A 397 13.57 7.12 -4.11
C VAL A 397 12.35 6.38 -3.54
N ALA A 398 11.18 6.74 -4.01
CA ALA A 398 9.99 5.92 -3.87
C ALA A 398 9.63 5.46 -5.28
N ILE A 399 9.61 4.18 -5.46
CA ILE A 399 9.23 3.47 -6.68
C ILE A 399 10.44 3.14 -7.57
N SER A 400 10.97 1.93 -7.45
CA SER A 400 11.43 1.18 -8.60
C SER A 400 10.20 0.70 -9.41
N SER A 401 9.38 1.62 -9.90
CA SER A 401 8.81 1.43 -11.21
C SER A 401 9.95 1.74 -12.15
N ASP A 402 10.31 0.83 -13.03
CA ASP A 402 11.33 0.91 -14.07
C ASP A 402 11.28 2.22 -14.89
N LYS A 403 11.59 3.35 -14.29
CA LYS A 403 11.89 4.56 -15.07
C LYS A 403 13.37 4.49 -15.40
N VAL A 404 13.63 4.00 -16.57
CA VAL A 404 14.98 4.05 -17.15
C VAL A 404 15.37 5.52 -17.23
N ALA A 405 16.40 5.91 -16.48
CA ALA A 405 17.00 7.23 -16.61
C ALA A 405 17.72 7.29 -17.97
N ILE A 406 17.30 8.22 -18.83
CA ILE A 406 17.87 8.40 -20.16
C ILE A 406 18.64 9.73 -20.16
N LYS A 407 19.91 9.73 -20.55
CA LYS A 407 20.67 10.97 -20.69
C LYS A 407 20.07 11.83 -21.79
N TRP A 408 19.80 13.10 -21.46
CA TRP A 408 19.20 14.04 -22.40
C TRP A 408 20.07 14.27 -23.64
N SER A 409 21.38 14.28 -23.49
CA SER A 409 22.35 14.34 -24.59
C SER A 409 22.15 13.20 -25.61
N GLU A 410 21.91 11.97 -25.16
CA GLU A 410 21.66 10.82 -26.07
C GLU A 410 20.34 10.97 -26.84
N VAL A 411 19.32 11.55 -26.20
CA VAL A 411 18.01 11.80 -26.84
C VAL A 411 18.13 12.87 -27.92
N THR A 412 18.87 13.97 -27.66
CA THR A 412 19.07 15.07 -28.61
C THR A 412 19.88 14.65 -29.81
N GLU A 413 20.82 13.71 -29.64
CA GLU A 413 21.61 13.17 -30.77
C GLU A 413 20.83 12.19 -31.66
N ARG A 414 19.89 11.41 -31.06
CA ARG A 414 19.21 10.29 -31.76
C ARG A 414 17.82 10.62 -32.24
N CYS A 415 17.16 11.63 -31.66
CA CYS A 415 15.76 11.93 -31.94
C CYS A 415 15.60 13.05 -32.97
N ALA A 416 14.54 12.94 -33.78
CA ALA A 416 14.17 14.02 -34.71
C ALA A 416 13.73 15.28 -33.94
N PRO A 417 13.95 16.50 -34.50
CA PRO A 417 13.65 17.76 -33.80
C PRO A 417 12.22 17.89 -33.27
N ASN A 418 11.24 17.34 -33.98
CA ASN A 418 9.84 17.35 -33.50
C ASN A 418 9.56 16.41 -32.35
N THR A 419 10.30 15.32 -32.23
CA THR A 419 10.24 14.41 -31.08
C THR A 419 10.81 15.10 -29.85
N ILE A 420 11.94 15.81 -30.01
CA ILE A 420 12.57 16.59 -28.93
C ILE A 420 11.60 17.63 -28.38
N LYS A 421 10.94 18.41 -29.25
CA LYS A 421 9.93 19.42 -28.83
C LYS A 421 8.78 18.79 -27.99
N ILE A 422 8.31 17.61 -28.36
CA ILE A 422 7.27 16.91 -27.60
C ILE A 422 7.80 16.46 -26.25
N LEU A 423 9.03 15.94 -26.18
CA LEU A 423 9.66 15.49 -24.94
C LEU A 423 9.96 16.67 -24.01
N GLU A 424 10.48 17.80 -24.52
CA GLU A 424 10.68 19.04 -23.75
C GLU A 424 9.37 19.55 -23.14
N TYR A 425 8.29 19.51 -23.92
CA TYR A 425 6.97 19.89 -23.42
C TYR A 425 6.47 18.93 -22.32
N LEU A 426 6.66 17.62 -22.51
CA LEU A 426 6.30 16.59 -21.52
C LEU A 426 7.08 16.74 -20.21
N ILE A 427 8.37 17.04 -20.29
CA ILE A 427 9.23 17.30 -19.13
C ILE A 427 8.71 18.50 -18.33
N LYS A 428 8.30 19.57 -19.04
CA LYS A 428 7.83 20.80 -18.41
C LYS A 428 6.41 20.72 -17.85
N ASN A 429 5.50 19.98 -18.53
CA ASN A 429 4.06 20.03 -18.26
C ASN A 429 3.48 18.69 -17.78
N GLY A 430 4.30 17.62 -17.70
CA GLY A 430 3.91 16.29 -17.22
C GLY A 430 3.09 15.45 -18.20
N SER A 431 2.34 16.07 -19.12
CA SER A 431 1.49 15.36 -20.06
C SER A 431 1.30 16.10 -21.39
N VAL A 432 0.99 15.35 -22.47
CA VAL A 432 0.71 15.92 -23.79
C VAL A 432 -0.45 15.20 -24.48
N SER A 433 -1.39 15.95 -25.07
CA SER A 433 -2.42 15.42 -25.96
C SER A 433 -1.99 15.51 -27.44
N ASN A 434 -2.66 14.74 -28.31
CA ASN A 434 -2.41 14.85 -29.77
C ASN A 434 -2.64 16.27 -30.29
N THR A 435 -3.60 17.01 -29.76
CA THR A 435 -3.90 18.40 -30.16
C THR A 435 -2.73 19.30 -29.79
N VAL A 436 -2.28 19.28 -28.56
CA VAL A 436 -1.15 20.07 -28.07
C VAL A 436 0.16 19.71 -28.81
N ALA A 437 0.41 18.42 -29.03
CA ALA A 437 1.59 17.99 -29.77
C ALA A 437 1.59 18.48 -31.24
N ARG A 438 0.41 18.63 -31.86
CA ARG A 438 0.27 19.26 -33.20
C ARG A 438 0.59 20.76 -33.17
N GLU A 439 0.13 21.48 -32.18
CA GLU A 439 0.42 22.90 -31.99
C GLU A 439 1.90 23.14 -31.80
N ILE A 440 2.57 22.32 -30.99
CA ILE A 440 4.02 22.48 -30.72
C ILE A 440 4.87 22.12 -31.92
N THR A 441 4.49 21.08 -32.68
CA THR A 441 5.32 20.57 -33.81
C THR A 441 4.94 21.14 -35.15
N GLY A 442 3.73 21.67 -35.32
CA GLY A 442 3.19 22.08 -36.62
C GLY A 442 2.83 20.89 -37.55
N LEU A 443 2.89 19.66 -37.06
CA LEU A 443 2.63 18.44 -37.85
C LEU A 443 1.15 18.13 -37.97
N SER A 444 0.79 17.34 -39.00
CA SER A 444 -0.54 16.77 -39.17
C SER A 444 -0.85 15.72 -38.09
N SER A 445 -2.14 15.45 -37.84
CA SER A 445 -2.53 14.44 -36.84
C SER A 445 -1.91 13.04 -37.06
N PRO A 446 -1.79 12.50 -38.29
CA PRO A 446 -1.08 11.26 -38.56
C PRO A 446 0.43 11.35 -38.21
N GLY A 447 1.07 12.48 -38.50
CA GLY A 447 2.50 12.70 -38.20
C GLY A 447 2.77 12.66 -36.70
N VAL A 448 1.97 13.37 -35.90
CA VAL A 448 2.07 13.36 -34.44
C VAL A 448 1.76 11.97 -33.86
N ARG A 449 0.72 11.29 -34.35
CA ARG A 449 0.41 9.91 -33.91
C ARG A 449 1.57 8.96 -34.11
N LYS A 450 2.29 9.07 -35.24
CA LYS A 450 3.48 8.23 -35.50
C LYS A 450 4.58 8.49 -34.46
N ILE A 451 4.83 9.76 -34.09
CA ILE A 451 5.82 10.08 -33.05
C ILE A 451 5.36 9.53 -31.69
N LEU A 452 4.12 9.79 -31.29
CA LEU A 452 3.60 9.35 -30.01
C LEU A 452 3.54 7.79 -29.92
N SER A 453 3.17 7.10 -31.00
CA SER A 453 3.22 5.63 -31.04
C SER A 453 4.64 5.09 -30.90
N ASN A 454 5.61 5.73 -31.55
CA ASN A 454 7.02 5.36 -31.41
C ASN A 454 7.53 5.57 -29.97
N LEU A 455 7.14 6.67 -29.32
CA LEU A 455 7.48 6.92 -27.92
C LEU A 455 6.83 5.90 -26.97
N VAL A 456 5.63 5.41 -27.26
CA VAL A 456 4.97 4.32 -26.52
C VAL A 456 5.68 3.00 -26.76
N GLU A 457 6.01 2.65 -28.00
CA GLU A 457 6.73 1.42 -28.35
C GLU A 457 8.10 1.35 -27.68
N ASN A 458 8.79 2.48 -27.57
CA ASN A 458 10.08 2.60 -26.88
C ASN A 458 9.95 2.79 -25.36
N LYS A 459 8.75 2.63 -24.80
CA LYS A 459 8.48 2.78 -23.36
C LYS A 459 8.97 4.11 -22.76
N ILE A 460 8.88 5.20 -23.51
CA ILE A 460 9.22 6.55 -23.06
C ILE A 460 7.98 7.25 -22.49
N VAL A 461 6.81 6.99 -23.09
CA VAL A 461 5.53 7.53 -22.63
C VAL A 461 4.47 6.45 -22.52
N SER A 462 3.51 6.62 -21.60
CA SER A 462 2.30 5.80 -21.50
C SER A 462 1.07 6.59 -21.96
N PRO A 463 0.17 5.98 -22.75
CA PRO A 463 -1.10 6.58 -23.12
C PRO A 463 -2.12 6.42 -21.98
N GLU A 464 -2.88 7.46 -21.68
CA GLU A 464 -4.01 7.45 -20.77
C GLU A 464 -5.26 8.00 -21.48
N GLY A 465 -6.43 7.36 -21.26
CA GLY A 465 -7.71 7.72 -21.88
C GLY A 465 -7.92 7.17 -23.29
N ASP A 466 -9.15 7.34 -23.83
CA ASP A 466 -9.59 6.77 -25.09
C ASP A 466 -9.78 7.81 -26.21
N ASN A 467 -9.40 7.42 -27.42
CA ASN A 467 -9.63 8.15 -28.68
C ASN A 467 -9.30 9.66 -28.64
N LYS A 468 -10.31 10.56 -28.57
CA LYS A 468 -10.14 12.01 -28.63
C LYS A 468 -9.61 12.63 -27.31
N SER A 469 -9.76 11.93 -26.19
CA SER A 469 -9.28 12.37 -24.87
C SER A 469 -7.93 11.77 -24.48
N ARG A 470 -7.25 11.04 -25.38
CA ARG A 470 -6.00 10.38 -25.07
C ARG A 470 -4.88 11.40 -24.78
N VAL A 471 -4.27 11.24 -23.61
CA VAL A 471 -3.13 12.00 -23.12
C VAL A 471 -1.95 11.05 -22.94
N TYR A 472 -0.73 11.55 -23.08
CA TYR A 472 0.48 10.76 -22.94
C TYR A 472 1.32 11.34 -21.81
N HIS A 473 1.80 10.48 -20.89
CA HIS A 473 2.62 10.81 -19.74
C HIS A 473 4.00 10.19 -19.86
N LEU A 474 5.04 10.86 -19.35
CA LEU A 474 6.39 10.30 -19.27
C LEU A 474 6.44 9.15 -18.28
N ILE A 475 7.05 8.03 -18.69
CA ILE A 475 7.37 6.88 -17.83
C ILE A 475 8.88 6.68 -17.65
N VAL A 476 9.68 7.60 -18.20
CA VAL A 476 11.12 7.67 -18.03
C VAL A 476 11.50 8.99 -17.38
N GLU A 477 12.67 9.07 -16.78
CA GLU A 477 13.28 10.30 -16.31
C GLU A 477 14.46 10.67 -17.22
N PHE A 478 14.68 11.97 -17.43
CA PHE A 478 15.81 12.45 -18.22
C PHE A 478 16.85 13.07 -17.29
N GLU A 479 18.11 12.63 -17.44
CA GLU A 479 19.25 13.26 -16.79
C GLU A 479 19.77 14.38 -17.70
N PHE A 480 19.86 15.59 -17.19
CA PHE A 480 20.45 16.74 -17.85
C PHE A 480 21.89 16.87 -17.37
N ASP A 481 22.85 16.94 -18.33
CA ASP A 481 24.27 17.13 -18.06
C ASP A 481 24.55 18.49 -17.41
#